data_7b2e0ea25b2130e928c67e963470b21d
#
_entry.id   7b2e0ea25b2130e928c67e963470b21d
#
_cell.length_a   1.000
_cell.length_b   1.000
_cell.length_c   1.000
_cell.angle_alpha   90.00
_cell.angle_beta   90.00
_cell.angle_gamma   90.00
#
_symmetry.space_group_name_H-M   'P 1'
#
loop_
_entity.id
_entity.type
_entity.pdbx_description
1 polymer ?
#
loop_
_entity_poly.entity_id
_entity_poly.type
_entity_poly.pdbx_seq_one_letter_code
_entity_poly.pdbx_strand_id
1 'polypeptide(L)'
;MAMLCRAGSASRFSGSLTFVLLFSATGGACSVVAVAENSKTNVNDPLNLDADPARQSMAMQVFAMLGGYQAPSPYDPLFEKRDGEGQFNTRLDVISALADWWDPDQQRTQFDPGASTVTSGGGEDEIYRRYRDPYVIKNAPFDSLEEVRLVRGVTDDFWATFVQPDPDDLRSERLTIYGSGAVNPNEAPPEVMLARLCSFRGVTDQPLCSDPLEAAKFIQLVRTVRSIFPVPFFTRSGDFLNFVEGRGGAQDLYPLLLGMLGPTSPLVFRPVTIPADVRTAVDNAFVTAARILTIRGEGRVGRARVRIRTVANFHDRWTPPPPNAGSMPALGVFHYYRID
;
A
#
# COMPACT_ATOMS: atom_id res chain seq x y z
N MET A 1 -7.90 4.21 35.93
CA MET A 1 -7.40 5.60 35.92
C MET A 1 -7.14 5.93 34.45
N ALA A 2 -8.06 6.66 33.81
CA ALA A 2 -7.96 7.02 32.41
C ALA A 2 -6.92 8.13 32.26
N MET A 3 -5.77 7.85 31.62
CA MET A 3 -4.79 8.85 31.25
C MET A 3 -5.31 9.61 30.02
N LEU A 4 -5.79 10.83 30.22
CA LEU A 4 -6.16 11.74 29.15
C LEU A 4 -4.89 12.42 28.62
N CYS A 5 -4.47 12.06 27.39
CA CYS A 5 -3.45 12.79 26.66
C CYS A 5 -3.98 14.14 26.17
N ARG A 6 -3.44 15.26 26.62
CA ARG A 6 -3.75 16.61 26.09
C ARG A 6 -2.79 16.96 24.94
N ALA A 7 -3.36 17.53 23.86
CA ALA A 7 -2.64 17.90 22.66
C ALA A 7 -1.66 19.08 22.88
N GLY A 8 -0.37 18.82 22.72
CA GLY A 8 0.68 19.82 22.54
C GLY A 8 1.26 19.66 21.15
N SER A 9 1.60 20.74 20.48
CA SER A 9 2.08 20.92 19.09
C SER A 9 2.07 19.70 18.15
N ALA A 10 1.21 19.76 17.13
CA ALA A 10 1.22 18.82 16.02
C ALA A 10 2.19 19.28 14.94
N SER A 11 3.19 18.46 14.59
CA SER A 11 3.97 18.66 13.37
C SER A 11 3.31 17.85 12.24
N ARG A 12 2.83 18.55 11.21
CA ARG A 12 2.33 17.92 9.97
C ARG A 12 3.54 17.65 9.06
N PHE A 13 3.91 16.39 8.92
CA PHE A 13 4.72 15.92 7.81
C PHE A 13 3.87 14.98 6.95
N SER A 14 4.04 15.06 5.63
CA SER A 14 3.28 14.34 4.61
C SER A 14 2.75 12.98 5.08
N GLY A 15 1.44 12.87 5.20
CA GLY A 15 0.67 11.62 5.29
C GLY A 15 0.67 10.85 6.59
N SER A 16 1.60 11.07 7.51
CA SER A 16 1.56 10.47 8.83
C SER A 16 1.47 11.54 9.92
N LEU A 17 0.48 11.38 10.81
CA LEU A 17 0.34 12.23 11.98
C LEU A 17 1.16 11.65 13.14
N THR A 18 2.19 12.36 13.55
CA THR A 18 2.93 12.03 14.79
C THR A 18 2.60 13.09 15.83
N PHE A 19 1.99 12.67 16.92
CA PHE A 19 1.76 13.51 18.08
C PHE A 19 2.67 13.05 19.21
N VAL A 20 3.56 13.92 19.67
CA VAL A 20 4.32 13.70 20.91
C VAL A 20 3.74 14.60 21.97
N LEU A 21 3.23 14.01 23.03
CA LEU A 21 2.63 14.69 24.15
C LEU A 21 3.51 14.48 25.39
N LEU A 22 4.07 15.56 25.90
CA LEU A 22 4.86 15.53 27.14
C LEU A 22 3.97 15.98 28.32
N PHE A 23 3.88 15.13 29.34
CA PHE A 23 3.23 15.48 30.62
C PHE A 23 4.28 15.85 31.66
N SER A 24 4.32 17.10 32.03
CA SER A 24 5.31 17.60 32.98
C SER A 24 4.99 17.31 34.45
N ALA A 25 3.73 17.03 34.82
CA ALA A 25 3.33 16.90 36.21
C ALA A 25 3.62 15.54 36.88
N THR A 26 3.87 14.48 36.09
CA THR A 26 4.07 13.10 36.59
C THR A 26 5.32 12.40 36.04
N GLY A 27 6.14 13.08 35.26
CA GLY A 27 7.31 12.47 34.62
C GLY A 27 6.96 11.41 33.56
N GLY A 28 5.73 11.45 33.02
CA GLY A 28 5.27 10.55 31.96
C GLY A 28 5.37 11.17 30.56
N ALA A 29 5.56 10.34 29.54
CA ALA A 29 5.51 10.71 28.12
C ALA A 29 4.49 9.85 27.39
N CYS A 30 3.81 10.45 26.39
CA CYS A 30 2.88 9.76 25.52
C CYS A 30 3.19 10.15 24.08
N SER A 31 3.24 9.16 23.18
CA SER A 31 3.38 9.40 21.74
C SER A 31 2.31 8.66 20.98
N VAL A 32 1.83 9.24 19.87
CA VAL A 32 0.89 8.60 18.96
C VAL A 32 1.42 8.79 17.54
N VAL A 33 1.48 7.70 16.79
CA VAL A 33 1.80 7.69 15.35
C VAL A 33 0.63 7.06 14.62
N ALA A 34 0.16 7.69 13.57
CA ALA A 34 -0.86 7.16 12.67
C ALA A 34 -0.33 7.12 11.25
N VAL A 35 -0.52 5.99 10.55
CA VAL A 35 -0.08 5.76 9.17
C VAL A 35 -1.27 5.23 8.38
N ALA A 36 -1.45 5.77 7.19
CA ALA A 36 -2.55 5.39 6.31
C ALA A 36 -2.32 4.01 5.69
N GLU A 37 -3.33 3.15 5.74
CA GLU A 37 -3.25 1.82 5.10
C GLU A 37 -3.22 1.92 3.57
N ASN A 38 -3.85 2.93 2.99
CA ASN A 38 -3.84 3.18 1.54
C ASN A 38 -2.52 3.78 0.99
N SER A 39 -1.50 3.93 1.84
CA SER A 39 -0.12 4.20 1.43
C SER A 39 0.70 2.92 1.20
N LYS A 40 0.16 1.76 1.54
CA LYS A 40 0.79 0.43 1.44
C LYS A 40 0.20 -0.39 0.30
N THR A 41 0.88 -1.44 -0.11
CA THR A 41 0.36 -2.42 -1.06
C THR A 41 -0.63 -3.36 -0.37
N ASN A 42 -1.88 -3.38 -0.83
CA ASN A 42 -2.91 -4.26 -0.28
C ASN A 42 -2.87 -5.62 -0.99
N VAL A 43 -2.64 -6.69 -0.23
CA VAL A 43 -2.61 -8.05 -0.79
C VAL A 43 -3.99 -8.67 -0.92
N ASN A 44 -5.03 -8.09 -0.33
CA ASN A 44 -6.41 -8.52 -0.52
C ASN A 44 -7.11 -7.86 -1.71
N ASP A 45 -6.69 -6.71 -2.15
CA ASP A 45 -7.26 -5.83 -3.20
C ASP A 45 -8.75 -6.07 -3.55
N PRO A 46 -9.69 -5.69 -2.67
CA PRO A 46 -11.12 -6.02 -2.82
C PRO A 46 -11.86 -5.10 -3.80
N LEU A 47 -11.17 -4.18 -4.50
CA LEU A 47 -11.82 -3.22 -5.42
C LEU A 47 -12.34 -3.84 -6.71
N ASN A 48 -11.81 -4.99 -7.11
CA ASN A 48 -12.25 -5.68 -8.31
C ASN A 48 -13.13 -6.86 -7.93
N LEU A 49 -14.32 -6.90 -8.48
CA LEU A 49 -15.26 -8.01 -8.29
C LEU A 49 -14.93 -9.22 -9.17
N ASP A 50 -14.17 -9.00 -10.25
CA ASP A 50 -13.71 -10.07 -11.14
C ASP A 50 -12.33 -10.54 -10.68
N ALA A 51 -12.18 -11.85 -10.45
CA ALA A 51 -10.98 -12.45 -9.90
C ALA A 51 -9.70 -12.13 -10.69
N ASP A 52 -9.72 -12.22 -12.03
CA ASP A 52 -8.54 -12.00 -12.85
C ASP A 52 -8.03 -10.56 -12.84
N PRO A 53 -8.85 -9.52 -13.01
CA PRO A 53 -8.40 -8.13 -12.86
C PRO A 53 -7.88 -7.80 -11.46
N ALA A 54 -8.46 -8.41 -10.42
CA ALA A 54 -8.00 -8.22 -9.05
C ALA A 54 -6.62 -8.85 -8.83
N ARG A 55 -6.43 -10.11 -9.28
CA ARG A 55 -5.13 -10.79 -9.23
C ARG A 55 -4.07 -10.02 -10.01
N GLN A 56 -4.37 -9.58 -11.21
CA GLN A 56 -3.46 -8.78 -12.02
C GLN A 56 -3.07 -7.48 -11.31
N SER A 57 -4.02 -6.75 -10.77
CA SER A 57 -3.78 -5.49 -10.08
C SER A 57 -2.91 -5.69 -8.84
N MET A 58 -3.20 -6.67 -8.01
CA MET A 58 -2.41 -7.00 -6.83
C MET A 58 -1.00 -7.45 -7.23
N ALA A 59 -0.87 -8.36 -8.21
CA ALA A 59 0.40 -8.86 -8.69
C ALA A 59 1.31 -7.74 -9.21
N MET A 60 0.75 -6.80 -9.98
CA MET A 60 1.48 -5.63 -10.47
C MET A 60 1.97 -4.72 -9.34
N GLN A 61 1.14 -4.47 -8.32
CA GLN A 61 1.51 -3.63 -7.18
C GLN A 61 2.60 -4.31 -6.33
N VAL A 62 2.47 -5.61 -6.07
CA VAL A 62 3.50 -6.39 -5.35
C VAL A 62 4.79 -6.43 -6.17
N PHE A 63 4.73 -6.66 -7.48
CA PHE A 63 5.89 -6.60 -8.37
C PHE A 63 6.62 -5.26 -8.27
N ALA A 64 5.88 -4.15 -8.31
CA ALA A 64 6.44 -2.81 -8.15
C ALA A 64 7.08 -2.60 -6.77
N MET A 65 6.42 -3.06 -5.70
CA MET A 65 6.94 -3.01 -4.33
C MET A 65 8.25 -3.79 -4.19
N LEU A 66 8.35 -4.94 -4.86
CA LEU A 66 9.56 -5.77 -4.90
C LEU A 66 10.64 -5.23 -5.85
N GLY A 67 10.50 -3.98 -6.32
CA GLY A 67 11.49 -3.32 -7.19
C GLY A 67 11.45 -3.77 -8.64
N GLY A 68 10.29 -4.24 -9.13
CA GLY A 68 10.12 -4.79 -10.48
C GLY A 68 10.45 -3.86 -11.64
N TYR A 69 10.34 -2.54 -11.43
CA TYR A 69 10.73 -1.54 -12.43
C TYR A 69 12.23 -1.17 -12.40
N GLN A 70 13.01 -1.83 -11.54
CA GLN A 70 14.45 -1.62 -11.42
C GLN A 70 15.20 -2.89 -11.84
N ALA A 71 16.23 -2.75 -12.67
CA ALA A 71 17.09 -3.85 -13.07
C ALA A 71 18.56 -3.41 -12.97
N PRO A 72 19.38 -3.99 -12.05
CA PRO A 72 18.99 -4.97 -11.03
C PRO A 72 18.14 -4.36 -9.92
N SER A 73 17.25 -5.16 -9.31
CA SER A 73 16.49 -4.74 -8.15
C SER A 73 17.32 -4.88 -6.87
N PRO A 74 17.21 -3.93 -5.93
CA PRO A 74 17.89 -4.04 -4.64
C PRO A 74 17.39 -5.23 -3.80
N TYR A 75 16.27 -5.83 -4.19
CA TYR A 75 15.65 -6.96 -3.50
C TYR A 75 15.98 -8.32 -4.13
N ASP A 76 16.72 -8.37 -5.25
CA ASP A 76 17.10 -9.64 -5.90
C ASP A 76 17.75 -10.65 -4.93
N PRO A 77 18.63 -10.23 -3.99
CA PRO A 77 19.26 -11.17 -3.05
C PRO A 77 18.26 -11.90 -2.12
N LEU A 78 17.05 -11.39 -1.94
CA LEU A 78 16.02 -12.06 -1.14
C LEU A 78 15.50 -13.34 -1.82
N PHE A 79 15.57 -13.40 -3.15
CA PHE A 79 15.05 -14.47 -4.00
C PHE A 79 16.14 -15.40 -4.54
N GLU A 80 17.39 -15.20 -4.12
CA GLU A 80 18.54 -16.04 -4.48
C GLU A 80 18.80 -17.14 -3.47
N LYS A 81 18.04 -17.20 -2.39
CA LYS A 81 18.19 -18.15 -1.28
C LYS A 81 17.06 -19.19 -1.28
N ARG A 82 17.34 -20.33 -0.67
CA ARG A 82 16.31 -21.32 -0.35
C ARG A 82 15.49 -20.83 0.84
N ASP A 83 14.19 -21.11 0.81
CA ASP A 83 13.30 -20.91 1.95
C ASP A 83 13.51 -21.95 3.05
N GLY A 84 12.71 -21.88 4.13
CA GLY A 84 12.78 -22.82 5.26
C GLY A 84 12.50 -24.28 4.90
N GLU A 85 11.81 -24.53 3.79
CA GLU A 85 11.50 -25.85 3.22
C GLU A 85 12.55 -26.30 2.16
N GLY A 86 13.61 -25.52 1.98
CA GLY A 86 14.69 -25.82 1.03
C GLY A 86 14.34 -25.56 -0.44
N GLN A 87 13.24 -24.84 -0.71
CA GLN A 87 12.80 -24.51 -2.06
C GLN A 87 13.39 -23.18 -2.52
N PHE A 88 13.70 -23.09 -3.81
CA PHE A 88 13.94 -21.82 -4.47
C PHE A 88 12.61 -21.23 -4.94
N ASN A 89 12.37 -19.98 -4.58
CA ASN A 89 11.21 -19.23 -5.05
C ASN A 89 11.72 -17.94 -5.68
N THR A 90 11.40 -17.74 -6.93
CA THR A 90 11.66 -16.48 -7.61
C THR A 90 10.70 -15.40 -7.10
N ARG A 91 10.99 -14.14 -7.41
CA ARG A 91 10.08 -13.02 -7.13
C ARG A 91 8.67 -13.27 -7.70
N LEU A 92 8.59 -13.82 -8.93
CA LEU A 92 7.31 -14.11 -9.59
C LEU A 92 6.57 -15.26 -8.91
N ASP A 93 7.30 -16.27 -8.39
CA ASP A 93 6.68 -17.35 -7.61
C ASP A 93 6.02 -16.83 -6.33
N VAL A 94 6.65 -15.89 -5.63
CA VAL A 94 6.07 -15.28 -4.41
C VAL A 94 4.84 -14.44 -4.75
N ILE A 95 4.89 -13.65 -5.84
CA ILE A 95 3.75 -12.85 -6.29
C ILE A 95 2.56 -13.75 -6.64
N SER A 96 2.82 -14.82 -7.40
CA SER A 96 1.79 -15.80 -7.76
C SER A 96 1.21 -16.49 -6.54
N ALA A 97 2.06 -16.90 -5.59
CA ALA A 97 1.62 -17.55 -4.36
C ALA A 97 0.79 -16.64 -3.44
N LEU A 98 1.06 -15.33 -3.43
CA LEU A 98 0.22 -14.35 -2.74
C LEU A 98 -1.16 -14.23 -3.40
N ALA A 99 -1.25 -14.32 -4.73
CA ALA A 99 -2.51 -14.31 -5.44
C ALA A 99 -3.31 -15.61 -5.18
N ASP A 100 -2.66 -16.77 -5.31
CA ASP A 100 -3.26 -18.08 -5.05
C ASP A 100 -3.82 -18.18 -3.63
N TRP A 101 -3.20 -17.51 -2.64
CA TRP A 101 -3.65 -17.58 -1.25
C TRP A 101 -5.07 -17.07 -1.02
N TRP A 102 -5.46 -16.01 -1.71
CA TRP A 102 -6.74 -15.34 -1.46
C TRP A 102 -7.79 -15.56 -2.55
N ASP A 103 -7.42 -16.00 -3.75
CA ASP A 103 -8.40 -16.24 -4.79
C ASP A 103 -9.21 -17.54 -4.52
N PRO A 104 -10.45 -17.62 -5.00
CA PRO A 104 -11.35 -18.71 -4.62
C PRO A 104 -11.20 -19.98 -5.46
N ASP A 105 -10.36 -19.97 -6.50
CA ASP A 105 -10.19 -21.11 -7.36
C ASP A 105 -9.11 -22.09 -6.83
N GLN A 106 -8.72 -23.10 -7.57
CA GLN A 106 -7.68 -24.08 -7.21
C GLN A 106 -6.62 -24.18 -8.29
N GLN A 107 -6.52 -23.16 -9.14
CA GLN A 107 -5.61 -23.14 -10.26
C GLN A 107 -4.46 -22.17 -9.98
N ARG A 108 -3.26 -22.72 -9.97
CA ARG A 108 -2.05 -21.93 -9.74
C ARG A 108 -1.97 -20.73 -10.67
N THR A 109 -1.83 -19.55 -10.10
CA THR A 109 -1.59 -18.29 -10.81
C THR A 109 -0.18 -18.26 -11.39
N GLN A 110 -0.07 -17.76 -12.62
CA GLN A 110 1.19 -17.44 -13.28
C GLN A 110 1.14 -15.97 -13.68
N PHE A 111 2.06 -15.20 -13.15
CA PHE A 111 2.15 -13.76 -13.41
C PHE A 111 3.25 -13.46 -14.42
N ASP A 112 2.91 -12.76 -15.50
CA ASP A 112 3.85 -12.20 -16.48
C ASP A 112 3.89 -10.67 -16.36
N PRO A 113 4.94 -10.09 -15.77
CA PRO A 113 5.06 -8.64 -15.66
C PRO A 113 5.27 -7.94 -16.99
N GLY A 114 5.83 -8.61 -17.99
CA GLY A 114 6.07 -8.04 -19.31
C GLY A 114 4.78 -7.82 -20.10
N ALA A 115 3.85 -8.77 -20.00
CA ALA A 115 2.52 -8.65 -20.58
C ALA A 115 1.51 -7.98 -19.63
N SER A 116 1.88 -7.75 -18.37
CA SER A 116 0.99 -7.30 -17.31
C SER A 116 -0.26 -8.18 -17.20
N THR A 117 -0.07 -9.50 -17.30
CA THR A 117 -1.17 -10.48 -17.30
C THR A 117 -1.00 -11.53 -16.21
N VAL A 118 -2.10 -12.11 -15.79
CA VAL A 118 -2.16 -13.34 -15.01
C VAL A 118 -2.83 -14.41 -15.82
N THR A 119 -2.32 -15.64 -15.72
CA THR A 119 -2.91 -16.85 -16.31
C THR A 119 -3.00 -17.91 -15.23
N SER A 120 -3.84 -18.91 -15.40
CA SER A 120 -4.03 -19.99 -14.45
C SER A 120 -3.66 -21.33 -15.06
N GLY A 121 -3.09 -22.24 -14.25
CA GLY A 121 -2.77 -23.59 -14.69
C GLY A 121 -2.04 -24.43 -13.66
N GLY A 122 -2.43 -25.70 -13.52
CA GLY A 122 -1.90 -26.60 -12.51
C GLY A 122 -2.62 -26.47 -11.16
N GLY A 123 -2.21 -27.29 -10.17
CA GLY A 123 -2.77 -27.25 -8.81
C GLY A 123 -1.95 -26.37 -7.89
N GLU A 124 -2.61 -25.55 -7.10
CA GLU A 124 -1.97 -24.62 -6.14
C GLU A 124 -1.38 -25.35 -4.94
N ASP A 125 -2.12 -26.32 -4.39
CA ASP A 125 -1.78 -27.03 -3.16
C ASP A 125 -0.59 -27.98 -3.28
N GLU A 126 -0.19 -28.37 -4.48
CA GLU A 126 0.79 -29.45 -4.69
C GLU A 126 2.12 -29.19 -3.98
N ILE A 127 2.54 -27.94 -3.88
CA ILE A 127 3.81 -27.55 -3.25
C ILE A 127 3.66 -27.60 -1.73
N TYR A 128 2.58 -27.04 -1.19
CA TYR A 128 2.32 -26.99 0.25
C TYR A 128 2.11 -28.38 0.86
N ARG A 129 1.56 -29.35 0.09
CA ARG A 129 1.44 -30.75 0.50
C ARG A 129 2.78 -31.48 0.63
N ARG A 130 3.86 -30.94 0.07
CA ARG A 130 5.23 -31.51 0.14
C ARG A 130 6.04 -30.94 1.29
N TYR A 131 5.53 -29.96 2.00
CA TYR A 131 6.21 -29.37 3.15
C TYR A 131 6.30 -30.40 4.30
N ARG A 132 7.25 -30.17 5.20
CA ARG A 132 7.42 -31.00 6.39
C ARG A 132 6.14 -31.10 7.21
N ASP A 133 5.43 -29.96 7.37
CA ASP A 133 4.13 -29.86 7.98
C ASP A 133 3.11 -29.45 6.90
N PRO A 134 2.48 -30.44 6.20
CA PRO A 134 1.63 -30.17 5.05
C PRO A 134 0.37 -29.40 5.42
N TYR A 135 -0.01 -28.44 4.58
CA TYR A 135 -1.28 -27.73 4.68
C TYR A 135 -1.82 -27.42 3.26
N VAL A 136 -3.02 -26.91 3.21
CA VAL A 136 -3.65 -26.40 1.98
C VAL A 136 -3.75 -24.88 2.09
N ILE A 137 -3.73 -24.20 0.95
CA ILE A 137 -3.93 -22.76 0.89
C ILE A 137 -5.36 -22.41 1.30
N LYS A 138 -5.54 -21.15 1.69
CA LYS A 138 -6.81 -20.71 2.26
C LYS A 138 -7.92 -20.51 1.22
N ASN A 139 -7.58 -20.10 0.00
CA ASN A 139 -8.51 -19.69 -1.08
C ASN A 139 -9.56 -18.69 -0.57
N ALA A 140 -9.11 -17.73 0.23
CA ALA A 140 -9.92 -16.67 0.82
C ALA A 140 -9.03 -15.49 1.25
N PRO A 141 -9.58 -14.29 1.39
CA PRO A 141 -8.83 -13.11 1.84
C PRO A 141 -8.02 -13.37 3.12
N PHE A 142 -6.88 -12.72 3.23
CA PHE A 142 -6.08 -12.74 4.46
C PHE A 142 -6.87 -12.10 5.62
N ASP A 143 -6.97 -12.79 6.75
CA ASP A 143 -7.57 -12.27 7.98
C ASP A 143 -6.55 -11.51 8.83
N SER A 144 -5.26 -11.86 8.71
CA SER A 144 -4.16 -11.21 9.41
C SER A 144 -2.91 -11.11 8.54
N LEU A 145 -2.04 -10.14 8.83
CA LEU A 145 -0.74 -10.04 8.15
C LEU A 145 0.16 -11.24 8.47
N GLU A 146 -0.02 -11.87 9.61
CA GLU A 146 0.73 -13.06 10.02
C GLU A 146 0.50 -14.25 9.09
N GLU A 147 -0.67 -14.33 8.43
CA GLU A 147 -0.94 -15.36 7.43
C GLU A 147 -0.02 -15.27 6.21
N VAL A 148 0.52 -14.09 5.91
CA VAL A 148 1.48 -13.90 4.82
C VAL A 148 2.73 -14.79 5.02
N ARG A 149 3.07 -15.15 6.27
CA ARG A 149 4.16 -16.08 6.58
C ARG A 149 3.91 -17.51 6.11
N LEU A 150 2.66 -17.86 5.87
CA LEU A 150 2.27 -19.18 5.37
C LEU A 150 2.38 -19.26 3.85
N VAL A 151 2.53 -18.13 3.18
CA VAL A 151 2.65 -18.09 1.72
C VAL A 151 4.03 -18.56 1.29
N ARG A 152 4.06 -19.43 0.29
CA ARG A 152 5.29 -19.97 -0.29
C ARG A 152 6.27 -18.86 -0.69
N GLY A 153 7.52 -19.02 -0.28
CA GLY A 153 8.61 -18.10 -0.57
C GLY A 153 8.64 -16.84 0.29
N VAL A 154 7.68 -16.65 1.20
CA VAL A 154 7.75 -15.61 2.21
C VAL A 154 8.68 -16.07 3.32
N THR A 155 9.90 -15.58 3.29
CA THR A 155 10.94 -15.87 4.29
C THR A 155 10.93 -14.83 5.42
N ASP A 156 11.72 -15.09 6.48
CA ASP A 156 11.93 -14.08 7.53
C ASP A 156 12.62 -12.81 6.98
N ASP A 157 13.50 -12.96 5.98
CA ASP A 157 14.11 -11.80 5.29
C ASP A 157 13.06 -10.99 4.52
N PHE A 158 12.11 -11.66 3.85
CA PHE A 158 10.98 -10.98 3.20
C PHE A 158 10.12 -10.25 4.23
N TRP A 159 9.79 -10.91 5.34
CA TRP A 159 9.03 -10.32 6.43
C TRP A 159 9.71 -9.06 6.99
N ALA A 160 11.01 -9.17 7.30
CA ALA A 160 11.81 -8.07 7.83
C ALA A 160 12.05 -6.94 6.81
N THR A 161 11.80 -7.18 5.52
CA THR A 161 11.99 -6.15 4.49
C THR A 161 10.70 -5.42 4.15
N PHE A 162 9.57 -6.13 4.11
CA PHE A 162 8.32 -5.57 3.56
C PHE A 162 7.16 -5.51 4.54
N VAL A 163 7.05 -6.46 5.46
CA VAL A 163 5.91 -6.53 6.37
C VAL A 163 6.19 -5.76 7.65
N GLN A 164 7.32 -6.01 8.28
CA GLN A 164 7.72 -5.36 9.53
C GLN A 164 9.22 -5.01 9.53
N PRO A 165 9.67 -4.07 8.67
CA PRO A 165 11.09 -3.71 8.57
C PRO A 165 11.62 -3.11 9.87
N ASP A 166 10.88 -2.20 10.49
CA ASP A 166 11.19 -1.62 11.79
C ASP A 166 9.95 -1.68 12.69
N PRO A 167 9.95 -2.52 13.74
CA PRO A 167 8.83 -2.59 14.68
C PRO A 167 8.52 -1.26 15.37
N ASP A 168 9.47 -0.35 15.41
CA ASP A 168 9.33 0.97 16.02
C ASP A 168 8.94 2.06 15.01
N ASP A 169 8.99 1.80 13.69
CA ASP A 169 8.50 2.72 12.65
C ASP A 169 7.43 2.10 11.75
N LEU A 170 6.17 2.41 12.01
CA LEU A 170 5.03 1.97 11.19
C LEU A 170 5.10 2.42 9.73
N ARG A 171 5.88 3.47 9.41
CA ARG A 171 6.03 3.98 8.04
C ARG A 171 6.91 3.07 7.18
N SER A 172 7.69 2.20 7.81
CA SER A 172 8.53 1.23 7.13
C SER A 172 7.72 0.08 6.54
N GLU A 173 6.53 -0.19 7.05
CA GLU A 173 5.64 -1.25 6.59
C GLU A 173 5.14 -0.97 5.17
N ARG A 174 5.22 -1.96 4.29
CA ARG A 174 4.88 -1.82 2.88
C ARG A 174 3.66 -2.63 2.45
N LEU A 175 3.27 -3.62 3.25
CA LEU A 175 2.10 -4.47 3.01
C LEU A 175 0.97 -4.16 3.95
N THR A 176 -0.25 -4.33 3.46
CA THR A 176 -1.48 -4.30 4.25
C THR A 176 -2.49 -5.33 3.73
N ILE A 177 -3.41 -5.72 4.60
CA ILE A 177 -4.60 -6.50 4.26
C ILE A 177 -5.88 -5.67 4.40
N TYR A 178 -5.74 -4.43 4.88
CA TYR A 178 -6.87 -3.57 5.24
C TYR A 178 -7.16 -2.54 4.15
N GLY A 179 -8.44 -2.22 4.00
CA GLY A 179 -8.88 -1.19 3.08
C GLY A 179 -9.42 -1.74 1.77
N SER A 180 -9.77 -0.83 0.88
CA SER A 180 -10.38 -1.13 -0.41
C SER A 180 -9.38 -1.43 -1.53
N GLY A 181 -8.07 -1.47 -1.26
CA GLY A 181 -7.04 -1.55 -2.30
C GLY A 181 -6.83 -0.24 -3.09
N ALA A 182 -7.58 0.83 -2.77
CA ALA A 182 -7.34 2.13 -3.37
C ALA A 182 -6.02 2.74 -2.86
N VAL A 183 -5.26 3.32 -3.76
CA VAL A 183 -3.92 3.87 -3.51
C VAL A 183 -3.99 5.37 -3.25
N ASN A 184 -3.28 5.85 -2.23
CA ASN A 184 -3.17 7.28 -1.97
C ASN A 184 -2.03 7.92 -2.79
N PRO A 185 -2.33 8.74 -3.80
CA PRO A 185 -1.30 9.33 -4.66
C PRO A 185 -0.42 10.37 -3.95
N ASN A 186 -0.74 10.77 -2.72
CA ASN A 186 0.11 11.66 -1.93
C ASN A 186 1.17 10.90 -1.11
N GLU A 187 0.94 9.63 -0.79
CA GLU A 187 1.72 8.89 0.21
C GLU A 187 2.33 7.59 -0.32
N ALA A 188 1.59 6.86 -1.15
CA ALA A 188 2.03 5.56 -1.66
C ALA A 188 3.33 5.69 -2.48
N PRO A 189 4.19 4.67 -2.50
CA PRO A 189 5.37 4.64 -3.36
C PRO A 189 4.99 4.90 -4.83
N PRO A 190 5.75 5.75 -5.56
CA PRO A 190 5.42 6.07 -6.96
C PRO A 190 5.31 4.85 -7.86
N GLU A 191 6.11 3.82 -7.58
CA GLU A 191 6.09 2.53 -8.29
C GLU A 191 4.75 1.81 -8.12
N VAL A 192 4.20 1.83 -6.91
CA VAL A 192 2.90 1.23 -6.59
C VAL A 192 1.76 2.03 -7.24
N MET A 193 1.86 3.36 -7.23
CA MET A 193 0.91 4.22 -7.95
C MET A 193 0.90 3.92 -9.45
N LEU A 194 2.09 3.80 -10.04
CA LEU A 194 2.24 3.49 -11.45
C LEU A 194 1.68 2.09 -11.77
N ALA A 195 2.03 1.09 -10.97
CA ALA A 195 1.52 -0.27 -11.12
C ALA A 195 -0.01 -0.31 -11.05
N ARG A 196 -0.60 0.43 -10.11
CA ARG A 196 -2.06 0.53 -10.00
C ARG A 196 -2.69 1.18 -11.23
N LEU A 197 -2.11 2.26 -11.74
CA LEU A 197 -2.56 2.92 -12.96
C LEU A 197 -2.45 2.00 -14.18
N CYS A 198 -1.32 1.31 -14.30
CA CYS A 198 -1.02 0.45 -15.43
C CYS A 198 -1.77 -0.90 -15.43
N SER A 199 -2.45 -1.25 -14.34
CA SER A 199 -3.28 -2.46 -14.29
C SER A 199 -4.62 -2.32 -15.03
N PHE A 200 -4.96 -1.12 -15.51
CA PHE A 200 -6.22 -0.89 -16.22
C PHE A 200 -6.09 -1.10 -17.73
N ARG A 201 -7.08 -1.80 -18.29
CA ARG A 201 -7.18 -2.02 -19.73
C ARG A 201 -7.16 -0.70 -20.52
N GLY A 202 -6.38 -0.65 -21.60
CA GLY A 202 -6.23 0.53 -22.44
C GLY A 202 -5.31 1.62 -21.87
N VAL A 203 -4.80 1.42 -20.64
CA VAL A 203 -3.71 2.20 -20.04
C VAL A 203 -2.40 1.41 -20.09
N THR A 204 -2.47 0.10 -19.88
CA THR A 204 -1.33 -0.83 -19.85
C THR A 204 -0.39 -0.69 -21.07
N ASP A 205 -0.96 -0.54 -22.27
CA ASP A 205 -0.18 -0.50 -23.53
C ASP A 205 0.40 0.88 -23.84
N GLN A 206 0.13 1.88 -23.02
CA GLN A 206 0.60 3.25 -23.27
C GLN A 206 2.05 3.43 -22.81
N PRO A 207 2.79 4.40 -23.39
CA PRO A 207 4.23 4.57 -23.15
C PRO A 207 4.60 4.67 -21.67
N LEU A 208 3.79 5.32 -20.84
CA LEU A 208 4.06 5.44 -19.40
C LEU A 208 4.12 4.06 -18.70
N CYS A 209 3.38 3.08 -19.21
CA CYS A 209 3.28 1.74 -18.63
C CYS A 209 4.17 0.72 -19.34
N SER A 210 4.38 0.87 -20.64
CA SER A 210 5.11 -0.09 -21.48
C SER A 210 6.60 0.27 -21.72
N ASP A 211 6.98 1.55 -21.54
CA ASP A 211 8.36 2.00 -21.71
C ASP A 211 9.02 2.22 -20.33
N PRO A 212 10.04 1.41 -19.98
CA PRO A 212 10.75 1.56 -18.71
C PRO A 212 11.36 2.95 -18.47
N LEU A 213 11.71 3.68 -19.54
CA LEU A 213 12.23 5.03 -19.42
C LEU A 213 11.13 6.01 -18.99
N GLU A 214 9.94 5.91 -19.55
CA GLU A 214 8.82 6.75 -19.16
C GLU A 214 8.35 6.43 -17.73
N ALA A 215 8.31 5.16 -17.36
CA ALA A 215 8.06 4.73 -15.98
C ALA A 215 9.09 5.34 -15.00
N ALA A 216 10.38 5.28 -15.34
CA ALA A 216 11.44 5.86 -14.51
C ALA A 216 11.32 7.38 -14.36
N LYS A 217 10.95 8.09 -15.43
CA LYS A 217 10.69 9.54 -15.38
C LYS A 217 9.55 9.89 -14.42
N PHE A 218 8.42 9.17 -14.50
CA PHE A 218 7.30 9.36 -13.58
C PHE A 218 7.72 9.15 -12.12
N ILE A 219 8.37 8.02 -11.84
CA ILE A 219 8.85 7.67 -10.51
C ILE A 219 9.77 8.75 -9.95
N GLN A 220 10.75 9.16 -10.74
CA GLN A 220 11.73 10.18 -10.36
C GLN A 220 11.07 11.55 -10.16
N LEU A 221 10.14 11.95 -11.04
CA LEU A 221 9.41 13.20 -10.91
C LEU A 221 8.61 13.24 -9.59
N VAL A 222 7.82 12.20 -9.30
CA VAL A 222 7.01 12.16 -8.08
C VAL A 222 7.90 12.19 -6.83
N ARG A 223 9.02 11.45 -6.82
CA ARG A 223 10.00 11.49 -5.72
C ARG A 223 10.59 12.88 -5.53
N THR A 224 11.00 13.53 -6.61
CA THR A 224 11.59 14.88 -6.59
C THR A 224 10.57 15.89 -6.06
N VAL A 225 9.36 15.86 -6.59
CA VAL A 225 8.29 16.80 -6.17
C VAL A 225 7.99 16.62 -4.68
N ARG A 226 7.84 15.39 -4.19
CA ARG A 226 7.59 15.12 -2.76
C ARG A 226 8.75 15.52 -1.86
N SER A 227 10.00 15.47 -2.34
CA SER A 227 11.16 15.92 -1.56
C SER A 227 11.25 17.43 -1.39
N ILE A 228 10.75 18.18 -2.39
CA ILE A 228 10.77 19.67 -2.38
C ILE A 228 9.58 20.21 -1.58
N PHE A 229 8.42 19.57 -1.74
CA PHE A 229 7.17 20.05 -1.15
C PHE A 229 6.56 18.99 -0.24
N PRO A 230 6.73 19.08 1.07
CA PRO A 230 6.21 18.11 2.03
C PRO A 230 4.71 18.30 2.35
N VAL A 231 3.91 18.61 1.33
CA VAL A 231 2.46 18.81 1.46
C VAL A 231 1.72 17.95 0.43
N PRO A 232 0.48 17.52 0.70
CA PRO A 232 -0.32 16.80 -0.28
C PRO A 232 -0.54 17.66 -1.54
N PHE A 233 -0.24 17.09 -2.71
CA PHE A 233 -0.44 17.75 -4.01
C PHE A 233 -1.84 17.56 -4.55
N PHE A 234 -2.39 16.37 -4.31
CA PHE A 234 -3.67 15.97 -4.86
C PHE A 234 -4.72 16.11 -3.77
N THR A 235 -5.69 17.00 -3.97
CA THR A 235 -6.81 17.18 -3.03
C THR A 235 -7.96 16.24 -3.34
N ARG A 236 -8.06 15.78 -4.59
CA ARG A 236 -9.05 14.82 -5.10
C ARG A 236 -8.35 13.78 -5.99
N SER A 237 -8.95 12.63 -6.17
CA SER A 237 -8.50 11.62 -7.14
C SER A 237 -8.38 12.19 -8.56
N GLY A 238 -9.36 13.00 -8.99
CA GLY A 238 -9.35 13.69 -10.27
C GLY A 238 -8.13 14.58 -10.50
N ASP A 239 -7.53 15.16 -9.46
CA ASP A 239 -6.30 15.98 -9.60
C ASP A 239 -5.11 15.07 -9.99
N PHE A 240 -5.05 13.85 -9.45
CA PHE A 240 -4.06 12.85 -9.85
C PHE A 240 -4.29 12.38 -11.29
N LEU A 241 -5.55 12.12 -11.67
CA LEU A 241 -5.88 11.74 -13.04
C LEU A 241 -5.48 12.84 -14.03
N ASN A 242 -5.78 14.10 -13.74
CA ASN A 242 -5.34 15.23 -14.54
C ASN A 242 -3.81 15.31 -14.67
N PHE A 243 -3.10 15.04 -13.58
CA PHE A 243 -1.64 14.99 -13.58
C PHE A 243 -1.09 13.93 -14.53
N VAL A 244 -1.59 12.69 -14.47
CA VAL A 244 -1.09 11.61 -15.34
C VAL A 244 -1.54 11.76 -16.80
N GLU A 245 -2.66 12.43 -17.06
CA GLU A 245 -3.14 12.76 -18.40
C GLU A 245 -2.50 14.03 -18.98
N GLY A 246 -1.67 14.74 -18.20
CA GLY A 246 -1.08 16.02 -18.64
C GLY A 246 -2.10 17.12 -18.85
N ARG A 247 -3.28 16.99 -18.23
CA ARG A 247 -4.40 17.93 -18.36
C ARG A 247 -4.38 18.97 -17.26
N GLY A 248 -5.14 20.04 -17.49
CA GLY A 248 -5.39 21.08 -16.51
C GLY A 248 -4.97 22.45 -16.96
N GLY A 249 -5.23 23.47 -16.12
CA GLY A 249 -4.80 24.83 -16.33
C GLY A 249 -3.33 25.07 -15.92
N ALA A 250 -2.82 26.27 -16.13
CA ALA A 250 -1.42 26.62 -15.83
C ALA A 250 -1.02 26.45 -14.35
N GLN A 251 -1.99 26.33 -13.46
CA GLN A 251 -1.76 26.14 -12.02
C GLN A 251 -1.81 24.64 -11.59
N ASP A 252 -2.22 23.75 -12.51
CA ASP A 252 -2.24 22.33 -12.23
C ASP A 252 -0.82 21.74 -12.29
N LEU A 253 -0.60 20.67 -11.53
CA LEU A 253 0.75 20.16 -11.26
C LEU A 253 1.54 19.83 -12.53
N TYR A 254 0.96 19.12 -13.50
CA TYR A 254 1.70 18.74 -14.71
C TYR A 254 2.08 19.93 -15.59
N PRO A 255 1.15 20.82 -16.00
CA PRO A 255 1.51 22.03 -16.74
C PRO A 255 2.48 22.96 -16.00
N LEU A 256 2.34 23.08 -14.68
CA LEU A 256 3.27 23.84 -13.85
C LEU A 256 4.69 23.26 -13.93
N LEU A 257 4.84 21.96 -13.74
CA LEU A 257 6.13 21.27 -13.83
C LEU A 257 6.72 21.35 -15.26
N LEU A 258 5.88 21.22 -16.28
CA LEU A 258 6.30 21.39 -17.67
C LEU A 258 6.83 22.81 -17.93
N GLY A 259 6.19 23.82 -17.38
CA GLY A 259 6.64 25.23 -17.46
C GLY A 259 7.95 25.48 -16.73
N MET A 260 8.17 24.81 -15.57
CA MET A 260 9.38 24.96 -14.76
C MET A 260 10.57 24.17 -15.32
N LEU A 261 10.35 22.96 -15.78
CA LEU A 261 11.40 22.02 -16.20
C LEU A 261 11.68 22.09 -17.70
N GLY A 262 10.75 22.60 -18.47
CA GLY A 262 10.77 22.57 -19.93
C GLY A 262 10.32 21.21 -20.54
N PRO A 263 9.79 21.23 -21.76
CA PRO A 263 9.21 20.04 -22.40
C PRO A 263 10.23 18.95 -22.76
N THR A 264 11.50 19.28 -22.81
CA THR A 264 12.61 18.36 -23.13
C THR A 264 13.31 17.83 -21.89
N SER A 265 12.81 18.17 -20.69
CA SER A 265 13.41 17.70 -19.43
C SER A 265 13.37 16.17 -19.34
N PRO A 266 14.45 15.54 -18.89
CA PRO A 266 14.47 14.08 -18.67
C PRO A 266 13.53 13.62 -17.52
N LEU A 267 12.94 14.55 -16.78
CA LEU A 267 11.97 14.25 -15.72
C LEU A 267 10.51 14.32 -16.21
N VAL A 268 10.27 14.83 -17.42
CA VAL A 268 8.92 14.93 -17.96
C VAL A 268 8.55 13.61 -18.65
N PHE A 269 7.57 12.91 -18.10
CA PHE A 269 7.02 11.68 -18.70
C PHE A 269 5.96 11.99 -19.75
N ARG A 270 5.68 11.04 -20.64
CA ARG A 270 4.58 11.14 -21.61
C ARG A 270 3.24 10.88 -20.94
N PRO A 271 2.28 11.82 -21.00
CA PRO A 271 0.96 11.64 -20.44
C PRO A 271 0.23 10.43 -21.02
N VAL A 272 -0.64 9.84 -20.20
CA VAL A 272 -1.53 8.76 -20.62
C VAL A 272 -2.89 9.33 -21.04
N THR A 273 -3.64 8.53 -21.80
CA THR A 273 -5.06 8.77 -22.07
C THR A 273 -5.88 7.70 -21.37
N ILE A 274 -6.70 8.09 -20.41
CA ILE A 274 -7.58 7.16 -19.69
C ILE A 274 -8.86 6.98 -20.51
N PRO A 275 -9.15 5.75 -21.02
CA PRO A 275 -10.36 5.48 -21.77
C PRO A 275 -11.61 5.76 -20.93
N ALA A 276 -12.68 6.23 -21.60
CA ALA A 276 -13.90 6.66 -20.91
C ALA A 276 -14.62 5.51 -20.18
N ASP A 277 -14.55 4.29 -20.73
CA ASP A 277 -15.15 3.07 -20.17
C ASP A 277 -14.48 2.62 -18.84
N VAL A 278 -13.19 2.88 -18.66
CA VAL A 278 -12.47 2.54 -17.43
C VAL A 278 -12.25 3.74 -16.50
N ARG A 279 -12.59 4.95 -16.92
CA ARG A 279 -12.26 6.18 -16.18
C ARG A 279 -12.78 6.18 -14.74
N THR A 280 -14.03 5.74 -14.54
CA THR A 280 -14.61 5.66 -13.19
C THR A 280 -13.89 4.64 -12.32
N ALA A 281 -13.49 3.50 -12.89
CA ALA A 281 -12.74 2.48 -12.17
C ALA A 281 -11.34 3.00 -11.78
N VAL A 282 -10.67 3.72 -12.69
CA VAL A 282 -9.38 4.37 -12.39
C VAL A 282 -9.54 5.44 -11.30
N ASP A 283 -10.58 6.27 -11.36
CA ASP A 283 -10.82 7.30 -10.34
C ASP A 283 -11.05 6.67 -8.95
N ASN A 284 -11.83 5.60 -8.87
CA ASN A 284 -12.07 4.86 -7.63
C ASN A 284 -10.82 4.12 -7.09
N ALA A 285 -9.85 3.83 -7.94
CA ALA A 285 -8.62 3.18 -7.55
C ALA A 285 -7.62 4.11 -6.86
N PHE A 286 -7.90 5.41 -6.84
CA PHE A 286 -7.08 6.40 -6.16
C PHE A 286 -7.90 7.22 -5.18
N VAL A 287 -7.37 7.41 -3.98
CA VAL A 287 -8.03 8.19 -2.92
C VAL A 287 -7.02 9.09 -2.24
N THR A 288 -7.38 10.34 -2.00
CA THR A 288 -6.50 11.31 -1.35
C THR A 288 -6.71 11.41 0.16
N ALA A 289 -7.80 10.83 0.67
CA ALA A 289 -8.12 10.82 2.09
C ALA A 289 -7.79 9.47 2.72
N ALA A 290 -6.98 9.47 3.76
CA ALA A 290 -6.74 8.30 4.60
C ALA A 290 -7.93 8.11 5.55
N ARG A 291 -8.62 6.98 5.44
CA ARG A 291 -9.76 6.64 6.30
C ARG A 291 -9.51 5.40 7.15
N ILE A 292 -8.59 4.56 6.74
CA ILE A 292 -8.13 3.40 7.51
C ILE A 292 -6.69 3.67 7.92
N LEU A 293 -6.46 3.66 9.20
CA LEU A 293 -5.19 4.04 9.80
C LEU A 293 -4.70 2.94 10.74
N THR A 294 -3.43 2.56 10.59
CA THR A 294 -2.71 1.91 11.69
C THR A 294 -2.25 2.99 12.67
N ILE A 295 -2.66 2.85 13.91
CA ILE A 295 -2.35 3.79 14.98
C ILE A 295 -1.53 3.05 16.05
N ARG A 296 -0.39 3.63 16.41
CA ARG A 296 0.40 3.19 17.56
C ARG A 296 0.44 4.28 18.61
N GLY A 297 -0.07 3.96 19.79
CA GLY A 297 0.07 4.75 21.00
C GLY A 297 1.14 4.15 21.91
N GLU A 298 2.00 4.97 22.48
CA GLU A 298 2.97 4.56 23.48
C GLU A 298 2.88 5.49 24.68
N GLY A 299 2.74 4.90 25.87
CA GLY A 299 2.78 5.59 27.16
C GLY A 299 3.96 5.10 27.98
N ARG A 300 4.70 6.03 28.59
CA ARG A 300 5.82 5.74 29.52
C ARG A 300 5.65 6.52 30.82
N VAL A 301 5.84 5.82 31.94
CA VAL A 301 5.91 6.44 33.27
C VAL A 301 7.02 5.73 34.05
N GLY A 302 8.08 6.44 34.37
CA GLY A 302 9.25 5.84 34.97
C GLY A 302 9.84 4.73 34.09
N ARG A 303 9.86 3.48 34.59
CA ARG A 303 10.32 2.30 33.83
C ARG A 303 9.17 1.54 33.15
N ALA A 304 7.94 1.87 33.44
CA ALA A 304 6.79 1.22 32.83
C ALA A 304 6.55 1.80 31.41
N ARG A 305 6.35 0.91 30.44
CA ARG A 305 5.99 1.24 29.06
C ARG A 305 4.81 0.38 28.66
N VAL A 306 3.83 1.00 28.03
CA VAL A 306 2.69 0.33 27.42
C VAL A 306 2.58 0.79 26.00
N ARG A 307 2.44 -0.15 25.06
CA ARG A 307 2.19 0.11 23.65
C ARG A 307 0.81 -0.41 23.28
N ILE A 308 0.10 0.35 22.47
CA ILE A 308 -1.15 -0.07 21.85
C ILE A 308 -0.98 0.06 20.35
N ARG A 309 -1.28 -1.01 19.62
CA ARG A 309 -1.38 -0.98 18.17
C ARG A 309 -2.81 -1.30 17.78
N THR A 310 -3.37 -0.50 16.90
CA THR A 310 -4.71 -0.70 16.38
C THR A 310 -4.81 -0.31 14.91
N VAL A 311 -5.67 -1.00 14.15
CA VAL A 311 -6.10 -0.58 12.83
C VAL A 311 -7.56 -0.14 12.94
N ALA A 312 -7.81 1.13 12.68
CA ALA A 312 -9.12 1.75 12.80
C ALA A 312 -9.62 2.26 11.45
N ASN A 313 -10.84 1.88 11.11
CA ASN A 313 -11.56 2.36 9.93
C ASN A 313 -12.51 3.49 10.36
N PHE A 314 -12.25 4.68 9.85
CA PHE A 314 -13.04 5.88 10.09
C PHE A 314 -14.08 6.15 8.99
N HIS A 315 -14.15 5.28 7.95
CA HIS A 315 -15.07 5.45 6.84
C HIS A 315 -16.52 5.19 7.26
N ASP A 316 -16.74 4.13 8.05
CA ASP A 316 -18.07 3.55 8.17
C ASP A 316 -18.89 4.12 9.33
N ARG A 317 -18.35 5.03 10.12
CA ARG A 317 -19.12 5.58 11.23
C ARG A 317 -18.71 6.97 11.68
N TRP A 318 -19.12 7.92 10.90
CA TRP A 318 -19.50 9.18 11.47
C TRP A 318 -21.03 9.34 11.43
N THR A 319 -21.77 8.38 11.98
CA THR A 319 -23.18 8.62 12.29
C THR A 319 -23.24 9.25 13.68
N PRO A 320 -23.72 10.49 13.80
CA PRO A 320 -23.95 11.06 15.13
C PRO A 320 -24.87 10.10 15.89
N PRO A 321 -24.62 9.85 17.20
CA PRO A 321 -25.52 9.05 18.00
C PRO A 321 -26.91 9.67 17.99
N PRO A 322 -27.98 8.87 18.07
CA PRO A 322 -29.34 9.43 18.16
C PRO A 322 -29.41 10.40 19.35
N PRO A 323 -30.20 11.47 19.25
CA PRO A 323 -30.19 12.59 20.20
C PRO A 323 -30.38 12.22 21.68
N ASN A 324 -30.83 11.00 21.96
CA ASN A 324 -31.13 10.50 23.31
C ASN A 324 -30.15 9.41 23.79
N ALA A 325 -29.14 9.05 23.03
CA ALA A 325 -28.13 8.11 23.49
C ALA A 325 -27.04 8.90 24.23
N GLY A 326 -26.99 8.82 25.54
CA GLY A 326 -25.92 9.37 26.38
C GLY A 326 -24.55 8.71 26.15
N SER A 327 -24.25 8.32 24.93
CA SER A 327 -23.03 7.64 24.52
C SER A 327 -22.17 8.56 23.66
N MET A 328 -20.84 8.53 23.90
CA MET A 328 -19.87 9.15 23.02
C MET A 328 -20.06 8.66 21.59
N PRO A 329 -19.85 9.52 20.57
CA PRO A 329 -19.86 9.08 19.17
C PRO A 329 -18.85 7.95 18.98
N ALA A 330 -19.27 6.87 18.34
CA ALA A 330 -18.39 5.76 18.03
C ALA A 330 -17.28 6.24 17.06
N LEU A 331 -16.03 6.20 17.52
CA LEU A 331 -14.85 6.64 16.79
C LEU A 331 -14.35 5.55 15.85
N GLY A 332 -15.16 5.16 14.85
CA GLY A 332 -14.73 4.18 13.85
C GLY A 332 -14.89 2.71 14.26
N VAL A 333 -14.47 1.80 13.37
CA VAL A 333 -14.47 0.35 13.60
C VAL A 333 -13.03 -0.11 13.73
N PHE A 334 -12.72 -0.87 14.78
CA PHE A 334 -11.41 -1.47 14.95
C PHE A 334 -11.34 -2.82 14.23
N HIS A 335 -10.44 -2.95 13.27
CA HIS A 335 -10.14 -4.22 12.60
C HIS A 335 -9.07 -5.03 13.34
N TYR A 336 -8.19 -4.33 14.04
CA TYR A 336 -7.10 -4.94 14.81
C TYR A 336 -6.86 -4.13 16.08
N TYR A 337 -6.57 -4.83 17.19
CA TYR A 337 -6.24 -4.20 18.46
C TYR A 337 -5.30 -5.10 19.27
N ARG A 338 -4.15 -4.55 19.69
CA ARG A 338 -3.15 -5.26 20.49
C ARG A 338 -2.54 -4.31 21.53
N ILE A 339 -2.29 -4.85 22.71
CA ILE A 339 -1.56 -4.19 23.80
C ILE A 339 -0.30 -5.00 24.07
N ASP A 340 0.86 -4.32 24.08
CA ASP A 340 2.18 -4.87 24.40
C ASP A 340 2.78 -4.19 25.63
#